data_2e0dfc297b4846aa548e1567452b33d4
#
_entry.id   2e0dfc297b4846aa548e1567452b33d4
#
_cell.length_a   1.000
_cell.length_b   1.000
_cell.length_c   1.000
_cell.angle_alpha   90.00
_cell.angle_beta   90.00
_cell.angle_gamma   90.00
#
_symmetry.space_group_name_H-M   'P 1'
#
loop_
_entity.id
_entity.type
_entity.pdbx_description
1 polymer ?
#
loop_
_entity_poly.entity_id
_entity_poly.type
_entity_poly.pdbx_seq_one_letter_code
_entity_poly.pdbx_strand_id
1 'polypeptide(L)'
;MKTTYTYKNKDYTTFRELSETLGKDGIFIPLSISDGDLKQLGVEVAYEEELLENIRIRKIIELKRQRDAAEVEPISYGGRLYDYDDKARDRIAAAIIALDVQGEGAKISWTTADNEDAVVTAQDLRMIIASVASRSNKLHTAYRAAKAKVESASTAEEVEAVAMNN
;
A
#
# COMPACT_ATOMS: atom_id res chain seq x y z
N MET A 1 -3.97 17.89 2.43
CA MET A 1 -3.85 19.37 2.38
C MET A 1 -5.25 19.92 2.17
N LYS A 2 -5.75 20.72 3.10
CA LYS A 2 -7.06 21.35 2.98
C LYS A 2 -6.85 22.80 2.53
N THR A 3 -7.56 23.21 1.51
CA THR A 3 -7.47 24.56 0.96
C THR A 3 -8.66 25.37 1.42
N THR A 4 -8.41 26.56 1.92
CA THR A 4 -9.45 27.54 2.25
C THR A 4 -9.28 28.74 1.33
N TYR A 5 -10.37 29.16 0.73
CA TYR A 5 -10.43 30.35 -0.13
C TYR A 5 -11.22 31.43 0.60
N THR A 6 -10.64 32.59 0.79
CA THR A 6 -11.36 33.74 1.40
C THR A 6 -11.68 34.80 0.35
N TYR A 7 -12.95 35.12 0.18
CA TYR A 7 -13.42 36.15 -0.75
C TYR A 7 -14.48 37.02 -0.06
N LYS A 8 -14.31 38.33 -0.10
CA LYS A 8 -15.19 39.30 0.58
C LYS A 8 -15.45 38.98 2.05
N ASN A 9 -14.39 38.64 2.80
CA ASN A 9 -14.41 38.24 4.21
C ASN A 9 -15.25 36.98 4.52
N LYS A 10 -15.46 36.12 3.54
CA LYS A 10 -16.13 34.83 3.73
C LYS A 10 -15.24 33.69 3.24
N ASP A 11 -15.16 32.64 4.06
CA ASP A 11 -14.36 31.44 3.77
C ASP A 11 -15.17 30.38 3.02
N TYR A 12 -14.52 29.74 2.06
CA TYR A 12 -15.01 28.63 1.25
C TYR A 12 -14.04 27.48 1.36
N THR A 13 -14.54 26.29 1.60
CA THR A 13 -13.70 25.08 1.80
C THR A 13 -13.54 24.26 0.53
N THR A 14 -14.26 24.63 -0.54
CA THR A 14 -14.15 23.97 -1.84
C THR A 14 -14.04 25.01 -2.95
N PHE A 15 -13.29 24.68 -4.00
CA PHE A 15 -13.19 25.51 -5.20
C PHE A 15 -14.55 25.72 -5.88
N ARG A 16 -15.43 24.73 -5.79
CA ARG A 16 -16.77 24.81 -6.35
C ARG A 16 -17.60 25.92 -5.69
N GLU A 17 -17.62 25.96 -4.36
CA GLU A 17 -18.37 27.00 -3.61
C GLU A 17 -17.85 28.40 -3.92
N LEU A 18 -16.51 28.54 -4.02
CA LEU A 18 -15.86 29.78 -4.44
C LEU A 18 -16.33 30.19 -5.86
N SER A 19 -16.22 29.26 -6.82
CA SER A 19 -16.56 29.49 -8.21
C SER A 19 -18.04 29.88 -8.40
N GLU A 20 -18.95 29.22 -7.67
CA GLU A 20 -20.37 29.56 -7.68
C GLU A 20 -20.62 30.97 -7.11
N THR A 21 -19.85 31.36 -6.11
CA THR A 21 -19.99 32.72 -5.52
C THR A 21 -19.42 33.79 -6.43
N LEU A 22 -18.24 33.58 -7.01
CA LEU A 22 -17.65 34.46 -7.99
C LEU A 22 -18.55 34.62 -9.22
N GLY A 23 -19.21 33.54 -9.69
CA GLY A 23 -20.17 33.57 -10.80
C GLY A 23 -21.37 34.45 -10.50
N LYS A 24 -21.85 34.55 -9.27
CA LYS A 24 -22.91 35.49 -8.86
C LYS A 24 -22.46 36.94 -8.94
N ASP A 25 -21.16 37.19 -8.77
CA ASP A 25 -20.55 38.51 -8.94
C ASP A 25 -20.13 38.78 -10.40
N GLY A 26 -20.47 37.90 -11.33
CA GLY A 26 -20.14 38.01 -12.76
C GLY A 26 -18.72 37.60 -13.12
N ILE A 27 -17.99 36.95 -12.20
CA ILE A 27 -16.61 36.51 -12.39
C ILE A 27 -16.59 35.01 -12.66
N PHE A 28 -16.20 34.62 -13.88
CA PHE A 28 -16.11 33.22 -14.30
C PHE A 28 -14.64 32.80 -14.32
N ILE A 29 -14.29 31.78 -13.53
CA ILE A 29 -12.93 31.27 -13.38
C ILE A 29 -12.80 29.85 -13.92
N PRO A 30 -11.70 29.51 -14.64
CA PRO A 30 -11.43 28.14 -15.06
C PRO A 30 -10.94 27.29 -13.89
N LEU A 31 -11.12 25.96 -13.97
CA LEU A 31 -10.62 25.01 -12.96
C LEU A 31 -9.11 25.07 -12.78
N SER A 32 -8.37 25.52 -13.80
CA SER A 32 -6.91 25.62 -13.81
C SER A 32 -6.38 27.01 -13.44
N ILE A 33 -7.22 27.87 -12.84
CA ILE A 33 -6.77 29.21 -12.40
C ILE A 33 -5.66 29.11 -11.38
N SER A 34 -4.63 29.95 -11.52
CA SER A 34 -3.53 30.02 -10.54
C SER A 34 -3.93 30.82 -9.29
N ASP A 35 -3.24 30.54 -8.17
CA ASP A 35 -3.41 31.34 -6.93
C ASP A 35 -3.10 32.81 -7.14
N GLY A 36 -2.14 33.11 -8.02
CA GLY A 36 -1.79 34.49 -8.38
C GLY A 36 -2.94 35.22 -9.07
N ASP A 37 -3.65 34.54 -9.97
CA ASP A 37 -4.80 35.10 -10.64
C ASP A 37 -6.01 35.22 -9.69
N LEU A 38 -6.21 34.24 -8.80
CA LEU A 38 -7.21 34.32 -7.73
C LEU A 38 -6.97 35.53 -6.83
N LYS A 39 -5.71 35.80 -6.47
CA LYS A 39 -5.34 36.95 -5.67
C LYS A 39 -5.69 38.29 -6.36
N GLN A 40 -5.50 38.37 -7.69
CA GLN A 40 -5.92 39.58 -8.46
C GLN A 40 -7.42 39.80 -8.46
N LEU A 41 -8.21 38.73 -8.28
CA LEU A 41 -9.66 38.79 -8.12
C LEU A 41 -10.11 39.07 -6.68
N GLY A 42 -9.16 39.29 -5.75
CA GLY A 42 -9.45 39.55 -4.35
C GLY A 42 -9.74 38.28 -3.55
N VAL A 43 -9.30 37.12 -4.04
CA VAL A 43 -9.39 35.84 -3.31
C VAL A 43 -8.06 35.55 -2.64
N GLU A 44 -8.07 35.35 -1.33
CA GLU A 44 -6.93 34.82 -0.59
C GLU A 44 -7.02 33.29 -0.55
N VAL A 45 -5.91 32.61 -0.82
CA VAL A 45 -5.83 31.15 -0.78
C VAL A 45 -4.91 30.76 0.40
N ALA A 46 -5.46 30.05 1.36
CA ALA A 46 -4.72 29.50 2.48
C ALA A 46 -4.69 27.99 2.39
N TYR A 47 -3.51 27.42 2.54
CA TYR A 47 -3.28 25.98 2.62
C TYR A 47 -3.04 25.60 4.08
N GLU A 48 -3.91 24.78 4.62
CA GLU A 48 -3.70 24.19 5.93
C GLU A 48 -2.61 23.12 5.80
N GLU A 49 -1.50 23.29 6.49
CA GLU A 49 -0.48 22.25 6.57
C GLU A 49 -1.09 21.00 7.22
N GLU A 50 -0.86 19.85 6.59
CA GLU A 50 -1.27 18.57 7.15
C GLU A 50 -0.51 18.36 8.46
N LEU A 51 -1.22 18.08 9.57
CA LEU A 51 -0.58 17.80 10.84
C LEU A 51 0.38 16.63 10.71
N LEU A 52 1.58 16.77 11.29
CA LEU A 52 2.62 15.73 11.24
C LEU A 52 2.07 14.35 11.68
N GLU A 53 1.17 14.33 12.64
CA GLU A 53 0.52 13.09 13.10
C GLU A 53 -0.32 12.43 12.00
N ASN A 54 -1.03 13.19 11.18
CA ASN A 54 -1.81 12.66 10.06
C ASN A 54 -0.88 12.08 8.98
N ILE A 55 0.24 12.74 8.71
CA ILE A 55 1.27 12.26 7.79
C ILE A 55 1.86 10.94 8.30
N ARG A 56 2.17 10.83 9.59
CA ARG A 56 2.64 9.58 10.22
C ARG A 56 1.63 8.45 10.08
N ILE A 57 0.35 8.70 10.41
CA ILE A 57 -0.72 7.71 10.29
C ILE A 57 -0.84 7.21 8.86
N ARG A 58 -0.89 8.11 7.88
CA ARG A 58 -0.97 7.78 6.46
C ARG A 58 0.23 6.92 6.02
N LYS A 59 1.45 7.29 6.42
CA LYS A 59 2.67 6.55 6.10
C LYS A 59 2.70 5.16 6.71
N ILE A 60 2.27 5.01 7.95
CA ILE A 60 2.15 3.69 8.60
C ILE A 60 1.15 2.79 7.87
N ILE A 61 0.01 3.35 7.42
CA ILE A 61 -0.97 2.61 6.62
C ILE A 61 -0.38 2.18 5.28
N GLU A 62 0.37 3.05 4.61
CA GLU A 62 1.08 2.74 3.36
C GLU A 62 2.07 1.59 3.54
N LEU A 63 2.96 1.69 4.53
CA LEU A 63 3.95 0.66 4.86
C LEU A 63 3.29 -0.68 5.19
N LYS A 64 2.16 -0.64 5.92
CA LYS A 64 1.38 -1.84 6.21
C LYS A 64 0.83 -2.48 4.93
N ARG A 65 0.28 -1.68 4.02
CA ARG A 65 -0.23 -2.18 2.72
C ARG A 65 0.88 -2.80 1.87
N GLN A 66 2.06 -2.18 1.85
CA GLN A 66 3.24 -2.73 1.15
C GLN A 66 3.64 -4.09 1.73
N ARG A 67 3.70 -4.22 3.06
CA ARG A 67 3.96 -5.51 3.73
C ARG A 67 2.91 -6.54 3.36
N ASP A 68 1.63 -6.20 3.50
CA ASP A 68 0.52 -7.13 3.27
C ASP A 68 0.47 -7.60 1.79
N ALA A 69 0.80 -6.72 0.84
CA ALA A 69 0.92 -7.08 -0.57
C ALA A 69 2.09 -8.04 -0.81
N ALA A 70 3.26 -7.78 -0.21
CA ALA A 70 4.44 -8.64 -0.35
C ALA A 70 4.27 -10.02 0.33
N GLU A 71 3.40 -10.13 1.33
CA GLU A 71 3.08 -11.41 2.01
C GLU A 71 2.46 -12.44 1.07
N VAL A 72 1.68 -11.99 0.09
CA VAL A 72 0.92 -12.86 -0.83
C VAL A 72 1.54 -12.99 -2.21
N GLU A 73 2.70 -12.38 -2.43
CA GLU A 73 3.44 -12.55 -3.68
C GLU A 73 3.85 -14.02 -3.90
N PRO A 74 3.92 -14.48 -5.14
CA PRO A 74 4.43 -15.81 -5.45
C PRO A 74 5.80 -16.07 -4.83
N ILE A 75 6.07 -17.30 -4.45
CA ILE A 75 7.34 -17.73 -3.86
C ILE A 75 8.16 -18.55 -4.84
N SER A 76 9.45 -18.26 -4.96
CA SER A 76 10.37 -19.05 -5.79
C SER A 76 10.87 -20.28 -5.01
N TYR A 77 10.72 -21.46 -5.62
CA TYR A 77 11.28 -22.71 -5.12
C TYR A 77 11.67 -23.63 -6.28
N GLY A 78 12.85 -24.20 -6.25
CA GLY A 78 13.33 -25.11 -7.30
C GLY A 78 13.34 -24.52 -8.71
N GLY A 79 13.53 -23.19 -8.84
CA GLY A 79 13.55 -22.47 -10.12
C GLY A 79 12.16 -22.20 -10.71
N ARG A 80 11.09 -22.42 -9.96
CA ARG A 80 9.70 -22.14 -10.33
C ARG A 80 9.03 -21.19 -9.36
N LEU A 81 7.94 -20.54 -9.79
CA LEU A 81 7.11 -19.66 -8.95
C LEU A 81 5.84 -20.40 -8.52
N TYR A 82 5.50 -20.26 -7.26
CA TYR A 82 4.31 -20.86 -6.66
C TYR A 82 3.44 -19.77 -6.04
N ASP A 83 2.16 -19.77 -6.35
CA ASP A 83 1.20 -18.88 -5.71
C ASP A 83 1.14 -19.12 -4.20
N TYR A 84 0.94 -18.05 -3.45
CA TYR A 84 0.77 -18.12 -2.00
C TYR A 84 -0.28 -17.12 -1.50
N ASP A 85 -1.39 -17.01 -2.19
CA ASP A 85 -2.59 -16.36 -1.66
C ASP A 85 -3.33 -17.30 -0.67
N ASP A 86 -4.42 -16.84 -0.10
CA ASP A 86 -5.20 -17.63 0.86
C ASP A 86 -5.67 -18.97 0.29
N LYS A 87 -6.08 -18.99 -0.99
CA LYS A 87 -6.48 -20.21 -1.69
C LYS A 87 -5.33 -21.17 -1.90
N ALA A 88 -4.19 -20.67 -2.35
CA ALA A 88 -2.99 -21.48 -2.59
C ALA A 88 -2.47 -22.08 -1.28
N ARG A 89 -2.47 -21.30 -0.20
CA ARG A 89 -2.10 -21.77 1.13
C ARG A 89 -2.95 -22.97 1.59
N ASP A 90 -4.27 -22.85 1.46
CA ASP A 90 -5.20 -23.92 1.87
C ASP A 90 -5.03 -25.17 0.99
N ARG A 91 -4.82 -24.99 -0.33
CA ARG A 91 -4.50 -26.08 -1.26
C ARG A 91 -3.19 -26.78 -0.91
N ILE A 92 -2.13 -26.02 -0.59
CA ILE A 92 -0.83 -26.56 -0.20
C ILE A 92 -0.97 -27.40 1.08
N ALA A 93 -1.68 -26.89 2.09
CA ALA A 93 -1.91 -27.61 3.35
C ALA A 93 -2.67 -28.93 3.13
N ALA A 94 -3.74 -28.89 2.34
CA ALA A 94 -4.53 -30.09 2.01
C ALA A 94 -3.69 -31.11 1.20
N ALA A 95 -2.88 -30.63 0.25
CA ALA A 95 -2.04 -31.50 -0.58
C ALA A 95 -0.94 -32.20 0.25
N ILE A 96 -0.34 -31.51 1.23
CA ILE A 96 0.63 -32.13 2.14
C ILE A 96 -0.02 -33.29 2.90
N ILE A 97 -1.21 -33.10 3.46
CA ILE A 97 -1.93 -34.13 4.20
C ILE A 97 -2.26 -35.31 3.28
N ALA A 98 -2.75 -35.05 2.06
CA ALA A 98 -3.07 -36.10 1.10
C ALA A 98 -1.86 -36.93 0.69
N LEU A 99 -0.71 -36.28 0.46
CA LEU A 99 0.54 -36.95 0.10
C LEU A 99 1.10 -37.76 1.28
N ASP A 100 0.98 -37.27 2.51
CA ASP A 100 1.41 -38.02 3.71
C ASP A 100 0.58 -39.30 3.89
N VAL A 101 -0.71 -39.27 3.61
CA VAL A 101 -1.57 -40.47 3.67
C VAL A 101 -1.20 -41.48 2.58
N GLN A 102 -0.77 -41.01 1.39
CA GLN A 102 -0.33 -41.88 0.31
C GLN A 102 1.02 -42.56 0.58
N GLY A 103 1.82 -42.00 1.47
CA GLY A 103 3.10 -42.56 1.91
C GLY A 103 4.33 -41.97 1.22
N GLU A 104 5.49 -42.51 1.59
CA GLU A 104 6.79 -42.02 1.13
C GLU A 104 6.91 -42.08 -0.40
N GLY A 105 7.41 -40.98 -0.97
CA GLY A 105 7.62 -40.86 -2.43
C GLY A 105 6.38 -40.49 -3.24
N ALA A 106 5.20 -40.33 -2.60
CA ALA A 106 4.00 -39.85 -3.28
C ALA A 106 4.23 -38.47 -3.93
N LYS A 107 3.64 -38.28 -5.12
CA LYS A 107 3.78 -37.05 -5.93
C LYS A 107 2.46 -36.66 -6.53
N ILE A 108 2.28 -35.35 -6.74
CA ILE A 108 1.13 -34.80 -7.48
C ILE A 108 1.62 -33.81 -8.55
N SER A 109 0.81 -33.64 -9.61
CA SER A 109 0.97 -32.50 -10.51
C SER A 109 0.43 -31.25 -9.84
N TRP A 110 1.19 -30.17 -9.88
CA TRP A 110 0.88 -28.87 -9.31
C TRP A 110 1.00 -27.79 -10.35
N THR A 111 -0.01 -26.96 -10.51
CA THR A 111 0.04 -25.79 -11.38
C THR A 111 0.78 -24.66 -10.66
N THR A 112 1.84 -24.16 -11.29
CA THR A 112 2.68 -23.06 -10.81
C THR A 112 2.05 -21.69 -11.10
N ALA A 113 2.61 -20.59 -10.56
CA ALA A 113 2.07 -19.24 -10.74
C ALA A 113 2.08 -18.76 -12.21
N ASP A 114 2.95 -19.33 -13.04
CA ASP A 114 3.06 -19.11 -14.50
C ASP A 114 2.23 -20.08 -15.34
N ASN A 115 1.31 -20.83 -14.70
CA ASN A 115 0.41 -21.82 -15.29
C ASN A 115 1.13 -23.00 -15.96
N GLU A 116 2.32 -23.36 -15.49
CA GLU A 116 3.01 -24.56 -15.88
C GLU A 116 2.76 -25.71 -14.89
N ASP A 117 2.92 -26.95 -15.34
CA ASP A 117 2.83 -28.11 -14.46
C ASP A 117 4.18 -28.44 -13.82
N ALA A 118 4.17 -28.66 -12.51
CA ALA A 118 5.29 -29.13 -11.71
C ALA A 118 4.91 -30.41 -10.98
N VAL A 119 5.79 -31.40 -10.96
CA VAL A 119 5.61 -32.57 -10.09
C VAL A 119 6.22 -32.25 -8.74
N VAL A 120 5.40 -32.28 -7.68
CA VAL A 120 5.81 -31.96 -6.32
C VAL A 120 5.53 -33.07 -5.32
N THR A 121 6.34 -33.14 -4.29
CA THR A 121 6.20 -34.02 -3.12
C THR A 121 5.67 -33.24 -1.92
N ALA A 122 5.28 -33.93 -0.85
CA ALA A 122 4.96 -33.30 0.42
C ALA A 122 6.14 -32.47 0.96
N GLN A 123 7.36 -32.94 0.74
CA GLN A 123 8.56 -32.22 1.18
C GLN A 123 8.75 -30.91 0.41
N ASP A 124 8.54 -30.89 -0.90
CA ASP A 124 8.63 -29.67 -1.72
C ASP A 124 7.61 -28.62 -1.22
N LEU A 125 6.37 -29.04 -0.98
CA LEU A 125 5.33 -28.16 -0.47
C LEU A 125 5.65 -27.61 0.93
N ARG A 126 6.24 -28.42 1.82
CA ARG A 126 6.74 -27.96 3.13
C ARG A 126 7.87 -26.95 2.99
N MET A 127 8.78 -27.14 2.03
CA MET A 127 9.86 -26.18 1.77
C MET A 127 9.34 -24.85 1.23
N ILE A 128 8.29 -24.88 0.42
CA ILE A 128 7.59 -23.67 -0.03
C ILE A 128 7.04 -22.91 1.19
N ILE A 129 6.30 -23.59 2.09
CA ILE A 129 5.78 -22.98 3.32
C ILE A 129 6.92 -22.42 4.19
N ALA A 130 8.02 -23.13 4.36
CA ALA A 130 9.16 -22.67 5.12
C ALA A 130 9.79 -21.39 4.52
N SER A 131 9.88 -21.32 3.19
CA SER A 131 10.36 -20.14 2.48
C SER A 131 9.45 -18.94 2.69
N VAL A 132 8.13 -19.16 2.64
CA VAL A 132 7.13 -18.12 2.94
C VAL A 132 7.25 -17.65 4.39
N ALA A 133 7.36 -18.56 5.35
CA ALA A 133 7.52 -18.18 6.77
C ALA A 133 8.78 -17.33 6.99
N SER A 134 9.87 -17.63 6.29
CA SER A 134 11.10 -16.84 6.31
C SER A 134 10.87 -15.44 5.73
N ARG A 135 10.19 -15.33 4.57
CA ARG A 135 9.80 -14.05 3.95
C ARG A 135 8.93 -13.22 4.89
N SER A 136 7.87 -13.82 5.43
CA SER A 136 6.95 -13.17 6.36
C SER A 136 7.70 -12.57 7.56
N ASN A 137 8.59 -13.32 8.18
CA ASN A 137 9.37 -12.83 9.31
C ASN A 137 10.26 -11.62 8.92
N LYS A 138 10.89 -11.64 7.74
CA LYS A 138 11.67 -10.50 7.21
C LYS A 138 10.79 -9.27 7.00
N LEU A 139 9.63 -9.45 6.33
CA LEU A 139 8.67 -8.37 6.07
C LEU A 139 8.16 -7.73 7.35
N HIS A 140 7.79 -8.53 8.35
CA HIS A 140 7.35 -8.03 9.65
C HIS A 140 8.46 -7.28 10.39
N THR A 141 9.70 -7.78 10.34
CA THR A 141 10.84 -7.11 10.94
C THR A 141 11.12 -5.76 10.26
N ALA A 142 11.13 -5.74 8.91
CA ALA A 142 11.32 -4.52 8.13
C ALA A 142 10.21 -3.49 8.40
N TYR A 143 8.94 -3.93 8.43
CA TYR A 143 7.81 -3.08 8.76
C TYR A 143 7.92 -2.46 10.16
N ARG A 144 8.26 -3.26 11.18
CA ARG A 144 8.42 -2.74 12.56
C ARG A 144 9.53 -1.69 12.65
N ALA A 145 10.65 -1.93 11.97
CA ALA A 145 11.76 -0.98 11.91
C ALA A 145 11.36 0.32 11.19
N ALA A 146 10.66 0.22 10.05
CA ALA A 146 10.16 1.37 9.31
C ALA A 146 9.13 2.15 10.13
N LYS A 147 8.17 1.46 10.77
CA LYS A 147 7.18 2.09 11.65
C LYS A 147 7.82 2.88 12.78
N ALA A 148 8.84 2.31 13.46
CA ALA A 148 9.55 3.02 14.52
C ALA A 148 10.24 4.30 14.02
N LYS A 149 10.80 4.28 12.79
CA LYS A 149 11.37 5.48 12.16
C LYS A 149 10.29 6.55 11.91
N VAL A 150 9.13 6.17 11.38
CA VAL A 150 8.00 7.09 11.19
C VAL A 150 7.56 7.73 12.50
N GLU A 151 7.45 6.93 13.58
CA GLU A 151 7.02 7.39 14.89
C GLU A 151 8.04 8.37 15.54
N SER A 152 9.34 8.20 15.26
CA SER A 152 10.41 9.06 15.78
C SER A 152 10.75 10.26 14.90
N ALA A 153 10.28 10.31 13.65
CA ALA A 153 10.54 11.39 12.72
C ALA A 153 9.92 12.71 13.21
N SER A 154 10.64 13.82 13.07
CA SER A 154 10.26 15.13 13.58
C SER A 154 9.67 16.05 12.51
N THR A 155 9.86 15.73 11.23
CA THR A 155 9.35 16.51 10.09
C THR A 155 8.55 15.65 9.11
N ALA A 156 7.75 16.29 8.27
CA ALA A 156 7.00 15.63 7.21
C ALA A 156 7.92 14.94 6.20
N GLU A 157 9.04 15.59 5.84
CA GLU A 157 10.04 15.08 4.90
C GLU A 157 10.70 13.80 5.45
N GLU A 158 11.04 13.79 6.74
CA GLU A 158 11.61 12.60 7.39
C GLU A 158 10.61 11.44 7.37
N VAL A 159 9.33 11.70 7.65
CA VAL A 159 8.27 10.68 7.58
C VAL A 159 8.13 10.12 6.18
N GLU A 160 8.04 10.99 5.15
CA GLU A 160 7.84 10.56 3.76
C GLU A 160 9.04 9.80 3.20
N ALA A 161 10.25 10.10 3.67
CA ALA A 161 11.48 9.42 3.26
C ALA A 161 11.60 7.98 3.79
N VAL A 162 10.76 7.57 4.78
CA VAL A 162 10.83 6.21 5.33
C VAL A 162 10.35 5.19 4.32
N ALA A 163 11.16 4.14 4.10
CA ALA A 163 10.83 2.97 3.30
C ALA A 163 11.10 1.68 4.07
N MET A 164 10.40 0.60 3.71
CA MET A 164 10.78 -0.74 4.16
C MET A 164 12.01 -1.19 3.36
N ASN A 165 13.10 -1.49 4.05
CA ASN A 165 14.27 -2.15 3.46
C ASN A 165 14.06 -3.67 3.59
N ASN A 166 13.84 -4.33 2.45
CA ASN A 166 13.69 -5.79 2.35
C ASN A 166 15.04 -6.48 2.34
#